data_9c116f7ac9b605c2a06cdfaec678d73d
#
_entry.id   9c116f7ac9b605c2a06cdfaec678d73d
#
_cell.length_a   1.000
_cell.length_b   1.000
_cell.length_c   1.000
_cell.angle_alpha   90.00
_cell.angle_beta   90.00
_cell.angle_gamma   90.00
#
_symmetry.space_group_name_H-M   'P 1'
#
loop_
_entity.id
_entity.type
_entity.pdbx_description
1 polymer ?
#
loop_
_entity_poly.entity_id
_entity_poly.type
_entity_poly.pdbx_seq_one_letter_code
_entity_poly.pdbx_strand_id
1 'polypeptide(L)'
;NYLRYMQESAFSASAAVGFSAQRYESLNLQWLAYETDIEYLSAARYGDVVTVKTWVADFRRVRSLRMYELYVGDKRIANGSTDWVLLDTKSMYPTSITPEIIEAYARGEIVTEAPRRESLPNPPKMPEGAFKIRRRVEWDDIDAAGHVNNAVYLNYVSDCGMQSGRAVGWSMAQVHEMGYGQFARRHQIEYKAAALMDDELEICMWMSDIRRASQMNYYTIRRISDNKLIANVRTLAVWIDLATQGVVSIPKAYLDAVAPMIVANPTQG
;
A
#
# COMPACT_ATOMS: atom_id res chain seq x y z
N ASN A 1 -6.30 -7.99 2.12
CA ASN A 1 -7.64 -7.46 2.47
C ASN A 1 -7.59 -6.27 3.44
N TYR A 2 -6.51 -6.07 4.26
CA TYR A 2 -6.45 -5.01 5.27
C TYR A 2 -6.67 -3.60 4.71
N LEU A 3 -6.12 -3.26 3.53
CA LEU A 3 -6.36 -1.97 2.89
C LEU A 3 -7.84 -1.76 2.53
N ARG A 4 -8.53 -2.83 2.12
CA ARG A 4 -9.98 -2.77 1.87
C ARG A 4 -10.74 -2.46 3.16
N TYR A 5 -10.37 -3.09 4.29
CA TYR A 5 -10.96 -2.79 5.59
C TYR A 5 -10.71 -1.34 6.03
N MET A 6 -9.50 -0.82 5.78
CA MET A 6 -9.17 0.58 6.06
C MET A 6 -10.04 1.52 5.21
N GLN A 7 -10.20 1.23 3.92
CA GLN A 7 -11.02 2.03 3.00
C GLN A 7 -12.50 2.02 3.41
N GLU A 8 -13.07 0.85 3.67
CA GLU A 8 -14.47 0.71 4.10
C GLU A 8 -14.73 1.44 5.42
N SER A 9 -13.80 1.32 6.39
CA SER A 9 -13.92 2.04 7.65
C SER A 9 -13.83 3.56 7.48
N ALA A 10 -13.03 4.05 6.51
CA ALA A 10 -12.96 5.47 6.20
C ALA A 10 -14.29 6.00 5.63
N PHE A 11 -14.90 5.26 4.70
CA PHE A 11 -16.21 5.61 4.14
C PHE A 11 -17.31 5.57 5.18
N SER A 12 -17.34 4.52 6.01
CA SER A 12 -18.31 4.40 7.09
C SER A 12 -18.17 5.53 8.11
N ALA A 13 -16.95 5.86 8.53
CA ALA A 13 -16.69 6.97 9.45
C ALA A 13 -17.07 8.33 8.86
N SER A 14 -16.84 8.52 7.56
CA SER A 14 -17.23 9.74 6.84
C SER A 14 -18.77 9.88 6.78
N ALA A 15 -19.47 8.80 6.46
CA ALA A 15 -20.93 8.79 6.46
C ALA A 15 -21.53 9.06 7.85
N ALA A 16 -20.90 8.54 8.91
CA ALA A 16 -21.33 8.74 10.30
C ALA A 16 -21.29 10.22 10.75
N VAL A 17 -20.39 11.02 10.16
CA VAL A 17 -20.29 12.47 10.43
C VAL A 17 -21.09 13.30 9.41
N GLY A 18 -21.94 12.66 8.59
CA GLY A 18 -22.84 13.32 7.63
C GLY A 18 -22.26 13.51 6.22
N PHE A 19 -21.06 12.98 5.93
CA PHE A 19 -20.43 13.05 4.62
C PHE A 19 -20.40 11.68 3.95
N SER A 20 -21.58 11.20 3.52
CA SER A 20 -21.70 10.00 2.70
C SER A 20 -21.17 10.23 1.28
N ALA A 21 -20.99 9.14 0.51
CA ALA A 21 -20.60 9.21 -0.91
C ALA A 21 -21.54 10.13 -1.71
N GLN A 22 -22.87 10.00 -1.51
CA GLN A 22 -23.89 10.85 -2.17
C GLN A 22 -23.74 12.33 -1.80
N ARG A 23 -23.36 12.62 -0.53
CA ARG A 23 -23.12 14.01 -0.10
C ARG A 23 -21.90 14.59 -0.82
N TYR A 24 -20.78 13.86 -0.91
CA TYR A 24 -19.63 14.30 -1.66
C TYR A 24 -19.96 14.50 -3.15
N GLU A 25 -20.69 13.58 -3.76
CA GLU A 25 -21.13 13.68 -5.15
C GLU A 25 -21.97 14.95 -5.36
N SER A 26 -22.95 15.24 -4.48
CA SER A 26 -23.78 16.45 -4.56
C SER A 26 -22.95 17.76 -4.46
N LEU A 27 -21.80 17.71 -3.81
CA LEU A 27 -20.87 18.82 -3.68
C LEU A 27 -19.82 18.88 -4.81
N ASN A 28 -19.85 17.94 -5.75
CA ASN A 28 -18.82 17.71 -6.76
C ASN A 28 -17.43 17.52 -6.16
N LEU A 29 -17.34 16.77 -5.06
CA LEU A 29 -16.10 16.50 -4.34
C LEU A 29 -15.81 15.00 -4.32
N GLN A 30 -14.53 14.64 -4.33
CA GLN A 30 -14.07 13.27 -4.24
C GLN A 30 -12.74 13.20 -3.47
N TRP A 31 -12.61 12.20 -2.60
CA TRP A 31 -11.34 11.88 -1.97
C TRP A 31 -10.59 10.82 -2.78
N LEU A 32 -9.32 11.10 -3.07
CA LEU A 32 -8.40 10.11 -3.64
C LEU A 32 -7.26 9.83 -2.66
N ALA A 33 -6.84 8.57 -2.58
CA ALA A 33 -5.64 8.21 -1.83
C ALA A 33 -4.42 8.81 -2.55
N TYR A 34 -3.60 9.55 -1.81
CA TYR A 34 -2.32 10.07 -2.27
C TYR A 34 -1.17 9.16 -1.83
N GLU A 35 -1.21 8.71 -0.58
CA GLU A 35 -0.22 7.82 0.00
C GLU A 35 -0.89 6.91 1.03
N THR A 36 -0.50 5.65 1.06
CA THR A 36 -0.95 4.70 2.09
C THR A 36 0.25 3.97 2.69
N ASP A 37 0.27 3.89 4.00
CA ASP A 37 1.25 3.13 4.77
C ASP A 37 0.51 2.10 5.62
N ILE A 38 0.96 0.86 5.61
CA ILE A 38 0.42 -0.21 6.46
C ILE A 38 1.54 -1.08 6.99
N GLU A 39 1.54 -1.29 8.30
CA GLU A 39 2.43 -2.20 9.01
C GLU A 39 1.64 -3.38 9.57
N TYR A 40 2.09 -4.60 9.27
CA TYR A 40 1.49 -5.83 9.75
C TYR A 40 2.21 -6.32 11.00
N LEU A 41 1.48 -6.45 12.10
CA LEU A 41 2.00 -6.87 13.41
C LEU A 41 1.75 -8.35 13.67
N SER A 42 0.60 -8.86 13.22
CA SER A 42 0.18 -10.24 13.37
C SER A 42 -0.80 -10.62 12.27
N ALA A 43 -0.91 -11.91 11.97
CA ALA A 43 -1.91 -12.40 11.03
C ALA A 43 -3.29 -12.52 11.69
N ALA A 44 -4.34 -12.15 10.95
CA ALA A 44 -5.70 -12.63 11.23
C ALA A 44 -5.87 -14.01 10.58
N ARG A 45 -6.69 -14.85 11.19
CA ARG A 45 -7.04 -16.19 10.69
C ARG A 45 -8.45 -16.22 10.13
N TYR A 46 -8.75 -17.25 9.39
CA TYR A 46 -10.13 -17.48 8.95
C TYR A 46 -11.06 -17.64 10.16
N GLY A 47 -12.18 -16.91 10.13
CA GLY A 47 -13.14 -16.87 11.24
C GLY A 47 -12.91 -15.75 12.25
N ASP A 48 -11.75 -15.07 12.22
CA ASP A 48 -11.51 -13.90 13.09
C ASP A 48 -12.39 -12.73 12.67
N VAL A 49 -12.94 -12.03 13.69
CA VAL A 49 -13.61 -10.73 13.50
C VAL A 49 -12.57 -9.63 13.62
N VAL A 50 -12.40 -8.87 12.54
CA VAL A 50 -11.46 -7.75 12.52
C VAL A 50 -12.19 -6.46 12.85
N THR A 51 -11.81 -5.81 13.95
CA THR A 51 -12.29 -4.47 14.33
C THR A 51 -11.31 -3.42 13.83
N VAL A 52 -11.81 -2.41 13.12
CA VAL A 52 -10.99 -1.27 12.65
C VAL A 52 -11.36 -0.02 13.41
N LYS A 53 -10.40 0.59 14.10
CA LYS A 53 -10.49 1.93 14.65
C LYS A 53 -9.89 2.91 13.66
N THR A 54 -10.58 4.02 13.39
CA THR A 54 -10.08 5.04 12.45
C THR A 54 -10.45 6.44 12.92
N TRP A 55 -9.55 7.39 12.67
CA TRP A 55 -9.74 8.82 12.97
C TRP A 55 -8.93 9.68 12.01
N VAL A 56 -9.34 10.93 11.85
CA VAL A 56 -8.56 11.92 11.11
C VAL A 56 -7.57 12.57 12.08
N ALA A 57 -6.29 12.44 11.79
CA ALA A 57 -5.22 12.99 12.62
C ALA A 57 -4.87 14.43 12.24
N ASP A 58 -5.07 14.82 10.98
CA ASP A 58 -4.65 16.13 10.48
C ASP A 58 -5.43 16.51 9.22
N PHE A 59 -5.84 17.77 9.15
CA PHE A 59 -6.32 18.42 7.93
C PHE A 59 -5.31 19.48 7.50
N ARG A 60 -4.93 19.46 6.21
CA ARG A 60 -4.19 20.53 5.54
C ARG A 60 -5.06 21.09 4.42
N ARG A 61 -4.61 22.17 3.76
CA ARG A 61 -5.42 22.87 2.78
C ARG A 61 -6.25 21.97 1.84
N VAL A 62 -5.65 20.93 1.28
CA VAL A 62 -6.27 20.00 0.32
C VAL A 62 -6.15 18.53 0.72
N ARG A 63 -5.48 18.22 1.84
CA ARG A 63 -5.12 16.86 2.25
C ARG A 63 -5.61 16.54 3.66
N SER A 64 -6.00 15.28 3.87
CA SER A 64 -6.43 14.75 5.16
C SER A 64 -5.65 13.48 5.50
N LEU A 65 -4.96 13.46 6.63
CA LEU A 65 -4.29 12.27 7.12
C LEU A 65 -5.25 11.48 8.01
N ARG A 66 -5.58 10.28 7.60
CA ARG A 66 -6.42 9.34 8.36
C ARG A 66 -5.57 8.19 8.88
N MET A 67 -5.75 7.88 10.15
CA MET A 67 -5.08 6.78 10.85
C MET A 67 -6.01 5.59 11.01
N TYR A 68 -5.41 4.40 11.12
CA TYR A 68 -6.13 3.14 11.32
C TYR A 68 -5.38 2.23 12.28
N GLU A 69 -6.12 1.55 13.13
CA GLU A 69 -5.65 0.43 13.92
C GLU A 69 -6.60 -0.75 13.73
N LEU A 70 -6.05 -1.92 13.42
CA LEU A 70 -6.82 -3.13 13.19
C LEU A 70 -6.58 -4.12 14.32
N TYR A 71 -7.65 -4.72 14.82
CA TYR A 71 -7.65 -5.60 15.98
C TYR A 71 -8.37 -6.92 15.69
N VAL A 72 -7.91 -8.00 16.35
CA VAL A 72 -8.66 -9.24 16.57
C VAL A 72 -8.78 -9.41 18.07
N GLY A 73 -10.01 -9.30 18.62
CA GLY A 73 -10.19 -9.12 20.05
C GLY A 73 -9.44 -7.88 20.54
N ASP A 74 -8.64 -8.02 21.60
CA ASP A 74 -7.81 -6.95 22.14
C ASP A 74 -6.42 -6.84 21.48
N LYS A 75 -6.07 -7.77 20.62
CA LYS A 75 -4.76 -7.81 19.98
C LYS A 75 -4.74 -6.94 18.73
N ARG A 76 -3.88 -5.90 18.72
CA ARG A 76 -3.62 -5.12 17.52
C ARG A 76 -2.82 -5.94 16.51
N ILE A 77 -3.36 -6.09 15.29
CA ILE A 77 -2.80 -6.91 14.22
C ILE A 77 -2.18 -6.09 13.09
N ALA A 78 -2.59 -4.83 12.94
CA ALA A 78 -1.98 -3.92 11.98
C ALA A 78 -2.18 -2.45 12.40
N ASN A 79 -1.29 -1.59 11.90
CA ASN A 79 -1.44 -0.13 11.90
C ASN A 79 -1.43 0.37 10.48
N GLY A 80 -2.12 1.46 10.21
CA GLY A 80 -2.06 2.07 8.89
C GLY A 80 -2.38 3.57 8.92
N SER A 81 -2.03 4.22 7.84
CA SER A 81 -2.46 5.58 7.55
C SER A 81 -2.71 5.75 6.06
N THR A 82 -3.63 6.63 5.72
CA THR A 82 -3.82 7.09 4.34
C THR A 82 -3.87 8.60 4.33
N ASP A 83 -3.04 9.20 3.52
CA ASP A 83 -3.11 10.61 3.19
C ASP A 83 -4.02 10.77 1.98
N TRP A 84 -5.17 11.38 2.20
CA TRP A 84 -6.18 11.62 1.20
C TRP A 84 -6.04 13.02 0.62
N VAL A 85 -6.31 13.19 -0.66
CA VAL A 85 -6.44 14.49 -1.32
C VAL A 85 -7.87 14.71 -1.76
N LEU A 86 -8.41 15.90 -1.46
CA LEU A 86 -9.75 16.30 -1.90
C LEU A 86 -9.66 16.91 -3.30
N LEU A 87 -10.44 16.38 -4.24
CA LEU A 87 -10.57 16.88 -5.60
C LEU A 87 -11.95 17.47 -5.83
N ASP A 88 -12.00 18.49 -6.67
CA ASP A 88 -13.20 18.91 -7.36
C ASP A 88 -13.39 18.02 -8.60
N THR A 89 -14.55 17.35 -8.70
CA THR A 89 -14.79 16.35 -9.76
C THR A 89 -15.06 16.95 -11.13
N LYS A 90 -15.34 18.28 -11.22
CA LYS A 90 -15.52 18.96 -12.50
C LYS A 90 -14.19 19.38 -13.12
N SER A 91 -13.29 19.91 -12.29
CA SER A 91 -11.98 20.35 -12.75
C SER A 91 -10.93 19.24 -12.68
N MET A 92 -11.14 18.20 -11.87
CA MET A 92 -10.19 17.14 -11.53
C MET A 92 -8.89 17.68 -10.87
N TYR A 93 -8.96 18.85 -10.23
CA TYR A 93 -7.83 19.43 -9.48
C TYR A 93 -8.07 19.37 -7.97
N PRO A 94 -6.97 19.33 -7.17
CA PRO A 94 -7.07 19.45 -5.72
C PRO A 94 -7.79 20.74 -5.29
N THR A 95 -8.78 20.60 -4.42
CA THR A 95 -9.56 21.73 -3.88
C THR A 95 -9.45 21.83 -2.37
N SER A 96 -9.68 23.02 -1.83
CA SER A 96 -9.58 23.27 -0.39
C SER A 96 -10.68 22.54 0.38
N ILE A 97 -10.29 21.91 1.49
CA ILE A 97 -11.22 21.29 2.44
C ILE A 97 -12.02 22.41 3.09
N THR A 98 -13.36 22.30 3.03
CA THR A 98 -14.24 23.32 3.57
C THR A 98 -14.30 23.30 5.09
N PRO A 99 -14.56 24.44 5.77
CA PRO A 99 -14.80 24.48 7.21
C PRO A 99 -15.88 23.49 7.67
N GLU A 100 -16.95 23.32 6.88
CA GLU A 100 -18.03 22.39 7.15
C GLU A 100 -17.54 20.95 7.29
N ILE A 101 -16.65 20.50 6.40
CA ILE A 101 -16.00 19.17 6.49
C ILE A 101 -15.17 19.08 7.76
N ILE A 102 -14.31 20.06 8.03
CA ILE A 102 -13.43 20.06 9.20
C ILE A 102 -14.24 19.99 10.49
N GLU A 103 -15.28 20.81 10.62
CA GLU A 103 -16.17 20.88 11.79
C GLU A 103 -16.93 19.56 12.01
N ALA A 104 -17.39 18.92 10.93
CA ALA A 104 -18.09 17.64 11.04
C ALA A 104 -17.21 16.56 11.68
N TYR A 105 -15.94 16.51 11.31
CA TYR A 105 -14.99 15.57 11.91
C TYR A 105 -14.49 16.02 13.31
N ALA A 106 -14.43 17.31 13.60
CA ALA A 106 -14.02 17.84 14.91
C ALA A 106 -15.06 17.58 16.02
N ARG A 107 -16.31 17.29 15.68
CA ARG A 107 -17.37 16.90 16.65
C ARG A 107 -17.20 15.46 17.16
N GLY A 108 -16.38 14.66 16.52
CA GLY A 108 -15.92 13.36 16.99
C GLY A 108 -14.71 13.50 17.92
N GLU A 109 -14.25 12.39 18.47
CA GLU A 109 -13.20 12.35 19.50
C GLU A 109 -11.94 13.17 19.19
N ILE A 110 -11.30 13.64 20.26
CA ILE A 110 -10.10 14.48 20.29
C ILE A 110 -9.00 13.85 19.45
N VAL A 111 -8.54 14.59 18.46
CA VAL A 111 -7.34 14.24 17.69
C VAL A 111 -6.14 14.31 18.63
N THR A 112 -5.54 13.17 18.90
CA THR A 112 -4.21 13.10 19.50
C THR A 112 -3.20 13.77 18.55
N GLU A 113 -2.08 14.21 19.08
CA GLU A 113 -1.03 14.88 18.30
C GLU A 113 -0.78 14.20 16.95
N ALA A 114 -0.97 14.94 15.86
CA ALA A 114 -0.86 14.37 14.52
C ALA A 114 0.59 13.91 14.27
N PRO A 115 0.80 12.69 13.79
CA PRO A 115 2.13 12.23 13.49
C PRO A 115 2.76 13.10 12.39
N ARG A 116 4.08 13.29 12.47
CA ARG A 116 4.82 14.00 11.42
C ARG A 116 4.64 13.26 10.09
N ARG A 117 4.16 13.98 9.07
CA ARG A 117 4.11 13.44 7.71
C ARG A 117 5.53 13.41 7.15
N GLU A 118 6.05 12.22 6.95
CA GLU A 118 7.30 12.01 6.26
C GLU A 118 6.98 11.61 4.82
N SER A 119 7.57 12.32 3.87
CA SER A 119 7.47 11.91 2.46
C SER A 119 8.21 10.59 2.26
N LEU A 120 7.65 9.71 1.44
CA LEU A 120 8.37 8.50 1.05
C LEU A 120 9.68 8.88 0.35
N PRO A 121 10.82 8.28 0.76
CA PRO A 121 12.06 8.50 0.05
C PRO A 121 11.94 7.99 -1.39
N ASN A 122 12.60 8.69 -2.31
CA ASN A 122 12.67 8.24 -3.70
C ASN A 122 13.25 6.82 -3.75
N PRO A 123 12.69 5.95 -4.60
CA PRO A 123 13.24 4.62 -4.78
C PRO A 123 14.67 4.71 -5.35
N PRO A 124 15.59 3.81 -4.98
CA PRO A 124 16.90 3.72 -5.62
C PRO A 124 16.74 3.46 -7.10
N LYS A 125 17.73 3.88 -7.89
CA LYS A 125 17.69 3.70 -9.34
C LYS A 125 17.47 2.22 -9.69
N MET A 126 16.47 1.95 -10.50
CA MET A 126 16.15 0.59 -10.96
C MET A 126 17.33 0.00 -11.75
N PRO A 127 17.81 -1.22 -11.41
CA PRO A 127 18.88 -1.89 -12.14
C PRO A 127 18.37 -2.48 -13.46
N GLU A 128 19.27 -2.78 -14.40
CA GLU A 128 18.91 -3.45 -15.65
C GLU A 128 18.29 -4.84 -15.43
N GLY A 129 18.73 -5.56 -14.38
CA GLY A 129 18.22 -6.87 -14.00
C GLY A 129 16.91 -6.84 -13.22
N ALA A 130 16.23 -5.69 -13.08
CA ALA A 130 14.93 -5.61 -12.42
C ALA A 130 13.92 -6.56 -13.08
N PHE A 131 13.17 -7.29 -12.25
CA PHE A 131 12.12 -8.19 -12.72
C PHE A 131 10.91 -7.39 -13.20
N LYS A 132 10.27 -7.83 -14.28
CA LYS A 132 9.14 -7.11 -14.90
C LYS A 132 8.03 -8.07 -15.28
N ILE A 133 6.80 -7.62 -15.06
CA ILE A 133 5.60 -8.26 -15.59
C ILE A 133 4.72 -7.23 -16.28
N ARG A 134 3.85 -7.71 -17.16
CA ARG A 134 2.76 -6.93 -17.73
C ARG A 134 1.44 -7.42 -17.19
N ARG A 135 0.51 -6.50 -16.94
CA ARG A 135 -0.84 -6.79 -16.50
C ARG A 135 -1.80 -5.82 -17.19
N ARG A 136 -2.92 -6.35 -17.67
CA ARG A 136 -4.07 -5.56 -18.07
C ARG A 136 -4.94 -5.29 -16.85
N VAL A 137 -5.50 -4.10 -16.77
CA VAL A 137 -6.51 -3.74 -15.77
C VAL A 137 -7.82 -4.40 -16.17
N GLU A 138 -8.37 -5.22 -15.26
CA GLU A 138 -9.61 -5.96 -15.47
C GLU A 138 -10.78 -5.27 -14.74
N TRP A 139 -12.00 -5.69 -15.06
CA TRP A 139 -13.22 -5.07 -14.52
C TRP A 139 -13.33 -5.17 -12.98
N ASP A 140 -12.90 -6.26 -12.39
CA ASP A 140 -12.92 -6.48 -10.94
C ASP A 140 -11.83 -5.70 -10.17
N ASP A 141 -10.91 -5.07 -10.87
CA ASP A 141 -9.94 -4.15 -10.31
C ASP A 141 -10.53 -2.74 -10.07
N ILE A 142 -11.64 -2.39 -10.76
CA ILE A 142 -12.21 -1.05 -10.80
C ILE A 142 -13.20 -0.83 -9.64
N ASP A 143 -13.12 0.32 -8.99
CA ASP A 143 -14.08 0.75 -7.98
C ASP A 143 -15.17 1.70 -8.55
N ALA A 144 -16.08 2.14 -7.67
CA ALA A 144 -17.16 3.04 -8.06
C ALA A 144 -16.70 4.43 -8.57
N ALA A 145 -15.42 4.78 -8.36
CA ALA A 145 -14.83 6.01 -8.89
C ALA A 145 -14.34 5.85 -10.35
N GLY A 146 -14.48 4.65 -10.92
CA GLY A 146 -14.12 4.36 -12.32
C GLY A 146 -12.64 4.15 -12.58
N HIS A 147 -11.84 3.92 -11.56
CA HIS A 147 -10.42 3.62 -11.67
C HIS A 147 -10.01 2.46 -10.74
N VAL A 148 -8.80 1.93 -10.94
CA VAL A 148 -8.29 0.84 -10.12
C VAL A 148 -8.36 1.21 -8.64
N ASN A 149 -9.05 0.36 -7.86
CA ASN A 149 -9.15 0.52 -6.42
C ASN A 149 -7.76 0.57 -5.77
N ASN A 150 -7.54 1.50 -4.85
CA ASN A 150 -6.24 1.72 -4.22
C ASN A 150 -5.66 0.49 -3.51
N ALA A 151 -6.49 -0.44 -3.02
CA ALA A 151 -6.04 -1.69 -2.41
C ALA A 151 -5.57 -2.74 -3.42
N VAL A 152 -6.02 -2.67 -4.68
CA VAL A 152 -5.69 -3.63 -5.74
C VAL A 152 -4.22 -3.53 -6.15
N TYR A 153 -3.61 -2.37 -6.05
CA TYR A 153 -2.18 -2.21 -6.36
C TYR A 153 -1.28 -3.13 -5.53
N LEU A 154 -1.68 -3.49 -4.29
CA LEU A 154 -0.95 -4.50 -3.50
C LEU A 154 -1.07 -5.91 -4.09
N ASN A 155 -2.18 -6.24 -4.75
CA ASN A 155 -2.30 -7.53 -5.46
C ASN A 155 -1.30 -7.56 -6.63
N TYR A 156 -1.21 -6.47 -7.39
CA TYR A 156 -0.29 -6.37 -8.53
C TYR A 156 1.18 -6.54 -8.12
N VAL A 157 1.60 -5.87 -7.03
CA VAL A 157 3.00 -6.01 -6.56
C VAL A 157 3.25 -7.36 -5.91
N SER A 158 2.25 -7.95 -5.25
CA SER A 158 2.35 -9.31 -4.71
C SER A 158 2.52 -10.35 -5.82
N ASP A 159 1.74 -10.26 -6.89
CA ASP A 159 1.88 -11.10 -8.08
C ASP A 159 3.26 -10.96 -8.71
N CYS A 160 3.75 -9.73 -8.86
CA CYS A 160 5.09 -9.46 -9.39
C CYS A 160 6.17 -10.11 -8.51
N GLY A 161 6.08 -9.95 -7.19
CA GLY A 161 6.99 -10.57 -6.23
C GLY A 161 6.99 -12.10 -6.29
N MET A 162 5.80 -12.72 -6.36
CA MET A 162 5.69 -14.19 -6.48
C MET A 162 6.24 -14.71 -7.80
N GLN A 163 6.01 -13.99 -8.91
CA GLN A 163 6.53 -14.37 -10.21
C GLN A 163 8.05 -14.19 -10.26
N SER A 164 8.62 -13.15 -9.65
CA SER A 164 10.06 -12.95 -9.57
C SER A 164 10.76 -14.10 -8.84
N GLY A 165 10.22 -14.54 -7.69
CA GLY A 165 10.73 -15.70 -6.97
C GLY A 165 10.67 -16.97 -7.81
N ARG A 166 9.54 -17.21 -8.48
CA ARG A 166 9.37 -18.38 -9.36
C ARG A 166 10.39 -18.38 -10.51
N ALA A 167 10.65 -17.23 -11.11
CA ALA A 167 11.58 -17.09 -12.24
C ALA A 167 13.02 -17.47 -11.90
N VAL A 168 13.41 -17.35 -10.62
CA VAL A 168 14.75 -17.69 -10.14
C VAL A 168 14.80 -18.99 -9.33
N GLY A 169 13.75 -19.83 -9.42
CA GLY A 169 13.70 -21.14 -8.74
C GLY A 169 13.38 -21.06 -7.24
N TRP A 170 12.78 -19.95 -6.78
CA TRP A 170 12.36 -19.73 -5.39
C TRP A 170 10.86 -19.45 -5.32
N SER A 171 10.04 -20.34 -5.90
CA SER A 171 8.58 -20.26 -5.77
C SER A 171 8.15 -20.36 -4.30
N MET A 172 6.97 -19.84 -3.98
CA MET A 172 6.43 -19.93 -2.62
C MET A 172 6.36 -21.38 -2.13
N ALA A 173 6.01 -22.34 -2.98
CA ALA A 173 5.99 -23.77 -2.62
C ALA A 173 7.38 -24.28 -2.23
N GLN A 174 8.41 -24.00 -3.03
CA GLN A 174 9.79 -24.38 -2.73
C GLN A 174 10.32 -23.73 -1.45
N VAL A 175 10.01 -22.45 -1.22
CA VAL A 175 10.40 -21.73 0.02
C VAL A 175 9.74 -22.39 1.24
N HIS A 176 8.46 -22.78 1.15
CA HIS A 176 7.75 -23.48 2.21
C HIS A 176 8.30 -24.90 2.44
N GLU A 177 8.63 -25.64 1.39
CA GLU A 177 9.28 -26.97 1.49
C GLU A 177 10.60 -26.89 2.23
N MET A 178 11.37 -25.80 2.06
CA MET A 178 12.59 -25.53 2.81
C MET A 178 12.35 -25.09 4.26
N GLY A 179 11.11 -24.97 4.70
CA GLY A 179 10.72 -24.52 6.04
C GLY A 179 10.75 -23.00 6.24
N TYR A 180 10.83 -22.21 5.17
CA TYR A 180 10.87 -20.77 5.25
C TYR A 180 9.57 -20.13 4.80
N GLY A 181 9.33 -18.88 5.26
CA GLY A 181 8.31 -17.99 4.74
C GLY A 181 8.89 -16.59 4.53
N GLN A 182 8.46 -15.93 3.48
CA GLN A 182 8.76 -14.51 3.26
C GLN A 182 7.46 -13.72 3.40
N PHE A 183 7.41 -12.80 4.36
CA PHE A 183 6.21 -12.05 4.69
C PHE A 183 6.46 -10.54 4.56
N ALA A 184 5.46 -9.83 4.03
CA ALA A 184 5.46 -8.39 4.08
C ALA A 184 5.23 -7.92 5.52
N ARG A 185 6.18 -7.14 6.04
CA ARG A 185 6.05 -6.47 7.35
C ARG A 185 5.43 -5.08 7.21
N ARG A 186 5.71 -4.38 6.11
CA ARG A 186 5.16 -3.05 5.83
C ARG A 186 5.03 -2.84 4.33
N HIS A 187 3.94 -2.22 3.92
CA HIS A 187 3.79 -1.66 2.58
C HIS A 187 3.61 -0.15 2.67
N GLN A 188 4.25 0.56 1.74
CA GLN A 188 4.03 1.98 1.54
C GLN A 188 3.81 2.21 0.06
N ILE A 189 2.70 2.89 -0.27
CA ILE A 189 2.26 3.13 -1.64
C ILE A 189 2.08 4.62 -1.83
N GLU A 190 2.66 5.16 -2.89
CA GLU A 190 2.43 6.51 -3.37
C GLU A 190 1.70 6.43 -4.71
N TYR A 191 0.49 6.97 -4.78
CA TYR A 191 -0.34 6.99 -5.98
C TYR A 191 -0.07 8.28 -6.77
N LYS A 192 0.34 8.15 -8.02
CA LYS A 192 0.73 9.28 -8.90
C LYS A 192 -0.32 9.61 -9.95
N ALA A 193 -1.02 8.58 -10.43
CA ALA A 193 -2.08 8.71 -11.41
C ALA A 193 -3.05 7.53 -11.32
N ALA A 194 -4.27 7.71 -11.79
CA ALA A 194 -5.24 6.63 -11.91
C ALA A 194 -4.84 5.68 -13.06
N ALA A 195 -4.98 4.38 -12.81
CA ALA A 195 -5.08 3.39 -13.87
C ALA A 195 -6.56 3.12 -14.14
N LEU A 196 -6.91 2.96 -15.40
CA LEU A 196 -8.27 2.82 -15.89
C LEU A 196 -8.49 1.43 -16.46
N MET A 197 -9.76 1.08 -16.66
CA MET A 197 -10.15 -0.14 -17.36
C MET A 197 -9.38 -0.28 -18.66
N ASP A 198 -8.93 -1.51 -18.97
CA ASP A 198 -8.18 -1.85 -20.17
C ASP A 198 -6.76 -1.26 -20.29
N ASP A 199 -6.30 -0.46 -19.30
CA ASP A 199 -4.90 -0.03 -19.29
C ASP A 199 -3.94 -1.23 -19.22
N GLU A 200 -2.93 -1.21 -20.09
CA GLU A 200 -1.79 -2.13 -20.00
C GLU A 200 -0.73 -1.53 -19.08
N LEU A 201 -0.41 -2.26 -18.01
CA LEU A 201 0.55 -1.82 -16.99
C LEU A 201 1.82 -2.65 -17.05
N GLU A 202 2.98 -2.00 -16.94
CA GLU A 202 4.26 -2.64 -16.62
C GLU A 202 4.54 -2.45 -15.12
N ILE A 203 4.76 -3.57 -14.42
CA ILE A 203 5.17 -3.59 -13.00
C ILE A 203 6.60 -4.06 -12.94
N CYS A 204 7.51 -3.21 -12.47
CA CYS A 204 8.91 -3.53 -12.28
C CYS A 204 9.19 -3.73 -10.79
N MET A 205 10.04 -4.72 -10.45
CA MET A 205 10.47 -5.03 -9.09
C MET A 205 11.99 -5.09 -9.01
N TRP A 206 12.57 -4.50 -7.96
CA TRP A 206 13.97 -4.65 -7.57
C TRP A 206 14.12 -4.54 -6.05
N MET A 207 15.29 -4.79 -5.53
CA MET A 207 15.56 -4.88 -4.10
C MET A 207 16.72 -3.98 -3.69
N SER A 208 16.66 -3.51 -2.45
CA SER A 208 17.75 -2.79 -1.77
C SER A 208 17.67 -3.05 -0.26
N ASP A 209 18.52 -2.41 0.51
CA ASP A 209 18.49 -2.50 1.98
C ASP A 209 18.46 -3.95 2.49
N ILE A 210 19.29 -4.80 1.88
CA ILE A 210 19.41 -6.19 2.30
C ILE A 210 20.07 -6.23 3.69
N ARG A 211 19.34 -6.82 4.65
CA ARG A 211 19.81 -7.06 6.01
C ARG A 211 19.83 -8.57 6.29
N ARG A 212 20.28 -8.95 7.50
CA ARG A 212 20.36 -10.37 7.87
C ARG A 212 19.07 -11.17 7.58
N ALA A 213 17.91 -10.59 7.87
CA ALA A 213 16.63 -11.30 7.82
C ALA A 213 15.54 -10.52 7.08
N SER A 214 15.86 -9.39 6.47
CA SER A 214 14.88 -8.53 5.78
C SER A 214 15.50 -7.86 4.57
N GLN A 215 14.62 -7.47 3.66
CA GLN A 215 14.95 -6.73 2.45
C GLN A 215 13.86 -5.72 2.13
N MET A 216 14.23 -4.65 1.45
CA MET A 216 13.27 -3.71 0.89
C MET A 216 13.05 -4.02 -0.57
N ASN A 217 11.82 -4.38 -0.93
CA ASN A 217 11.40 -4.54 -2.32
C ASN A 217 10.80 -3.24 -2.80
N TYR A 218 11.25 -2.74 -3.93
CA TYR A 218 10.71 -1.56 -4.61
C TYR A 218 9.96 -1.98 -5.85
N TYR A 219 8.86 -1.28 -6.11
CA TYR A 219 8.05 -1.50 -7.30
C TYR A 219 7.70 -0.16 -7.95
N THR A 220 7.73 -0.13 -9.26
CA THR A 220 7.09 0.92 -10.06
C THR A 220 6.02 0.31 -10.92
N ILE A 221 4.88 0.97 -10.99
CA ILE A 221 3.76 0.61 -11.88
C ILE A 221 3.63 1.73 -12.89
N ARG A 222 3.77 1.40 -14.18
CA ARG A 222 3.66 2.35 -15.29
C ARG A 222 2.63 1.89 -16.29
N ARG A 223 1.87 2.84 -16.83
CA ARG A 223 1.02 2.58 -17.97
C ARG A 223 1.88 2.53 -19.23
N ILE A 224 1.70 1.48 -20.05
CA ILE A 224 2.57 1.24 -21.20
C ILE A 224 2.32 2.26 -22.31
N SER A 225 1.06 2.65 -22.54
CA SER A 225 0.66 3.51 -23.67
C SER A 225 1.31 4.89 -23.68
N ASP A 226 1.54 5.48 -22.50
CA ASP A 226 2.08 6.83 -22.33
C ASP A 226 3.30 6.89 -21.39
N ASN A 227 3.77 5.73 -20.93
CA ASN A 227 4.85 5.59 -19.95
C ASN A 227 4.60 6.35 -18.64
N LYS A 228 3.34 6.68 -18.32
CA LYS A 228 2.98 7.43 -17.13
C LYS A 228 3.19 6.60 -15.87
N LEU A 229 3.88 7.18 -14.89
CA LEU A 229 4.00 6.57 -13.57
C LEU A 229 2.64 6.59 -12.88
N ILE A 230 2.15 5.41 -12.53
CA ILE A 230 0.86 5.19 -11.85
C ILE A 230 1.06 5.12 -10.35
N ALA A 231 2.02 4.30 -9.88
CA ALA A 231 2.32 4.18 -8.47
C ALA A 231 3.79 3.78 -8.22
N ASN A 232 4.30 4.20 -7.06
CA ASN A 232 5.50 3.64 -6.44
C ASN A 232 5.08 2.85 -5.22
N VAL A 233 5.66 1.66 -5.04
CA VAL A 233 5.42 0.85 -3.85
C VAL A 233 6.76 0.40 -3.29
N ARG A 234 6.88 0.40 -1.97
CA ARG A 234 7.97 -0.27 -1.26
C ARG A 234 7.42 -1.23 -0.22
N THR A 235 8.04 -2.38 -0.12
CA THR A 235 7.64 -3.46 0.79
C THR A 235 8.83 -3.91 1.61
N LEU A 236 8.74 -3.75 2.92
CA LEU A 236 9.67 -4.41 3.83
C LEU A 236 9.27 -5.88 3.95
N ALA A 237 10.08 -6.77 3.40
CA ALA A 237 9.90 -8.21 3.50
C ALA A 237 10.82 -8.79 4.57
N VAL A 238 10.30 -9.75 5.35
CA VAL A 238 11.01 -10.43 6.44
C VAL A 238 10.96 -11.93 6.22
N TRP A 239 12.08 -12.61 6.50
CA TRP A 239 12.20 -14.06 6.42
C TRP A 239 11.95 -14.69 7.78
N ILE A 240 11.11 -15.73 7.81
CA ILE A 240 10.65 -16.41 9.01
C ILE A 240 10.84 -17.92 8.81
N ASP A 241 11.31 -18.58 9.86
CA ASP A 241 11.26 -20.03 9.99
C ASP A 241 9.80 -20.42 10.33
N LEU A 242 9.20 -21.30 9.53
CA LEU A 242 7.79 -21.66 9.66
C LEU A 242 7.50 -22.55 10.87
N ALA A 243 8.48 -23.32 11.34
CA ALA A 243 8.31 -24.19 12.49
C ALA A 243 8.36 -23.42 13.81
N THR A 244 9.33 -22.50 13.94
CA THR A 244 9.55 -21.71 15.16
C THR A 244 8.81 -20.38 15.17
N GLN A 245 8.33 -19.92 14.01
CA GLN A 245 7.76 -18.57 13.78
C GLN A 245 8.76 -17.45 14.09
N GLY A 246 10.05 -17.81 14.21
CA GLY A 246 11.14 -16.87 14.48
C GLY A 246 11.72 -16.25 13.21
N VAL A 247 12.34 -15.10 13.37
CA VAL A 247 13.04 -14.40 12.28
C VAL A 247 14.32 -15.17 11.93
N VAL A 248 14.52 -15.50 10.65
CA VAL A 248 15.66 -16.28 10.14
C VAL A 248 16.47 -15.46 9.13
N SER A 249 17.77 -15.77 9.01
CA SER A 249 18.62 -15.13 8.00
C SER A 249 18.17 -15.47 6.59
N ILE A 250 18.26 -14.50 5.69
CA ILE A 250 17.97 -14.71 4.25
C ILE A 250 18.95 -15.79 3.75
N PRO A 251 18.47 -16.85 3.10
CA PRO A 251 19.33 -17.88 2.53
C PRO A 251 20.29 -17.27 1.50
N LYS A 252 21.59 -17.60 1.63
CA LYS A 252 22.61 -17.08 0.69
C LYS A 252 22.26 -17.46 -0.76
N ALA A 253 21.82 -18.69 -0.99
CA ALA A 253 21.42 -19.15 -2.33
C ALA A 253 20.28 -18.32 -2.93
N TYR A 254 19.34 -17.82 -2.11
CA TYR A 254 18.32 -16.87 -2.58
C TYR A 254 18.96 -15.54 -3.01
N LEU A 255 19.86 -14.98 -2.18
CA LEU A 255 20.53 -13.71 -2.52
C LEU A 255 21.36 -13.83 -3.79
N ASP A 256 22.05 -14.97 -3.99
CA ASP A 256 22.81 -15.24 -5.21
C ASP A 256 21.87 -15.32 -6.44
N ALA A 257 20.69 -15.93 -6.30
CA ALA A 257 19.72 -16.05 -7.38
C ALA A 257 19.08 -14.71 -7.77
N VAL A 258 18.83 -13.81 -6.81
CA VAL A 258 18.21 -12.50 -7.06
C VAL A 258 19.25 -11.37 -7.23
N ALA A 259 20.55 -11.68 -7.24
CA ALA A 259 21.62 -10.67 -7.32
C ALA A 259 21.44 -9.63 -8.44
N PRO A 260 20.99 -9.98 -9.66
CA PRO A 260 20.73 -8.99 -10.72
C PRO A 260 19.68 -7.95 -10.37
N MET A 261 18.76 -8.27 -9.44
CA MET A 261 17.69 -7.36 -8.99
C MET A 261 18.12 -6.49 -7.81
N ILE A 262 19.30 -6.72 -7.20
CA ILE A 262 19.73 -6.01 -6.00
C ILE A 262 20.53 -4.76 -6.38
N VAL A 263 20.18 -3.64 -5.75
CA VAL A 263 20.91 -2.38 -5.84
C VAL A 263 21.63 -2.13 -4.51
N ALA A 264 22.88 -1.73 -4.56
CA ALA A 264 23.63 -1.31 -3.38
C ALA A 264 22.95 -0.11 -2.71
N ASN A 265 22.98 -0.10 -1.38
CA ASN A 265 22.40 0.97 -0.58
C ASN A 265 23.12 2.30 -0.86
N PRO A 266 22.43 3.40 -1.22
CA PRO A 266 23.06 4.70 -1.44
C PRO A 266 23.68 5.31 -0.16
N THR A 267 23.43 4.72 1.02
CA THR A 267 23.90 5.21 2.32
C THR A 267 25.18 4.52 2.84
N GLN A 268 25.85 3.70 2.04
CA GLN A 268 27.16 3.08 2.40
C GLN A 268 28.33 3.60 1.55
N GLY A 269 28.23 4.83 1.06
CA GLY A 269 29.32 5.55 0.40
C GLY A 269 29.68 6.80 1.17
#